data_218dc1ad20ca35e0d124b0e1260cfcd0
#
_entry.id   218dc1ad20ca35e0d124b0e1260cfcd0
#
_cell.length_a   1.000
_cell.length_b   1.000
_cell.length_c   1.000
_cell.angle_alpha   90.00
_cell.angle_beta   90.00
_cell.angle_gamma   90.00
#
_symmetry.space_group_name_H-M   'P 1'
#
loop_
_entity.id
_entity.type
_entity.pdbx_description
1 polymer ?
#
loop_
_entity_poly.entity_id
_entity_poly.type
_entity_poly.pdbx_seq_one_letter_code
_entity_poly.pdbx_strand_id
1 'polypeptide(L)'
;MINVEGRQEWNCEGLPMHLRCFVLAASALTWVTATARADQYLAGVGRADITPRKPIWMAGYASRQRPSEGVDHPLQVKALALRDMQGHTTLLWLCADIIGFPREVSDRIAQRIGEELRVPRECIVFAASHTHTGPVIAGNLIGMFDLRGQELATVEEYTRYLEEQCFRAARQACSELVEVTLAYHRGEAGFAMNRRVFSAAGTQFGENPFGPVDHEVPVLRATKKDGQPLALLFGYACHCTTLGGNYYRISGDWAGFAQDFVERAFPGCTALFVTGCGADANPAPRGTLDLARQHGLELAGAVSKACRTPGIVVAGPLRALYAHVDLPLTRLPTRAELEERRKHKDVFQRRFAERMLAHLDREGKLPTSYPCPVQIWKLGDRLTFIALGGEVVVDYALRLKREYAGHTLWVAGYCNDVFAYVPSARILIEGGYEADYNLVYYGLPGRFAGETEQILVSKIRDMLGSLK
;
A
#
# COMPACT_ATOMS: atom_id res chain seq x y z
N MET A 1 22.85 -1.46 66.62
CA MET A 1 24.02 -0.94 67.36
C MET A 1 24.93 -0.40 66.25
N ILE A 2 25.16 0.81 66.05
CA ILE A 2 25.60 2.00 66.73
C ILE A 2 25.10 3.22 65.93
N ASN A 3 24.53 4.12 66.66
CA ASN A 3 24.24 5.53 66.39
C ASN A 3 25.50 6.33 66.13
N VAL A 4 25.50 7.46 65.35
CA VAL A 4 25.99 8.74 65.79
C VAL A 4 25.57 9.84 64.80
N GLU A 5 24.90 10.85 65.38
CA GLU A 5 24.52 12.15 64.85
C GLU A 5 25.71 13.05 64.57
N GLY A 6 25.53 14.06 63.71
CA GLY A 6 26.47 15.14 63.51
C GLY A 6 25.86 16.27 62.64
N ARG A 7 24.96 17.10 63.24
CA ARG A 7 24.59 18.41 62.68
C ARG A 7 25.73 19.41 63.00
N GLN A 8 26.29 20.06 61.99
CA GLN A 8 27.04 21.29 62.13
C GLN A 8 26.20 22.50 61.73
N GLU A 9 25.79 23.26 62.71
CA GLU A 9 25.23 24.60 62.55
C GLU A 9 26.40 25.58 62.24
N TRP A 10 26.30 26.32 61.14
CA TRP A 10 27.17 27.43 60.84
C TRP A 10 26.51 28.72 61.28
N ASN A 11 27.10 29.35 62.29
CA ASN A 11 26.69 30.62 62.85
C ASN A 11 27.31 31.74 61.99
N CYS A 12 26.46 32.57 61.35
CA CYS A 12 26.85 33.72 60.55
C CYS A 12 26.72 35.00 61.40
N GLU A 13 27.62 35.24 62.28
CA GLU A 13 27.84 36.58 62.86
C GLU A 13 29.22 37.11 62.43
N GLY A 14 29.19 38.22 61.64
CA GLY A 14 30.37 38.95 61.29
C GLY A 14 30.61 39.38 59.86
N LEU A 15 29.64 40.07 59.22
CA LEU A 15 29.90 40.81 58.00
C LEU A 15 29.30 42.23 58.06
N PRO A 16 30.07 43.31 57.70
CA PRO A 16 29.65 44.70 57.87
C PRO A 16 28.50 45.11 56.89
N MET A 17 27.68 46.06 57.41
CA MET A 17 26.36 46.52 56.94
C MET A 17 26.36 47.26 55.60
N HIS A 18 27.37 47.19 54.71
CA HIS A 18 27.40 47.93 53.43
C HIS A 18 27.29 47.06 52.17
N LEU A 19 26.98 45.78 52.32
CA LEU A 19 26.83 44.87 51.15
C LEU A 19 25.45 44.22 51.02
N ARG A 20 24.39 44.91 51.53
CA ARG A 20 23.02 44.38 51.55
C ARG A 20 22.08 44.95 50.46
N CYS A 21 22.59 45.61 49.45
CA CYS A 21 21.73 46.22 48.41
C CYS A 21 22.09 45.85 46.96
N PHE A 22 22.64 44.68 46.69
CA PHE A 22 22.77 44.22 45.31
C PHE A 22 22.70 42.72 45.29
N VAL A 23 21.53 42.11 45.20
CA VAL A 23 21.20 40.85 44.54
C VAL A 23 19.72 40.57 44.80
N LEU A 24 18.84 41.18 44.04
CA LEU A 24 17.47 40.71 43.74
C LEU A 24 17.00 41.35 42.42
N ALA A 25 17.82 41.28 41.37
CA ALA A 25 17.34 41.30 40.02
C ALA A 25 17.26 39.85 39.59
N ALA A 26 16.26 39.13 40.07
CA ALA A 26 15.86 37.86 39.49
C ALA A 26 15.36 38.16 38.09
N SER A 27 16.23 38.01 37.10
CA SER A 27 15.90 37.89 35.70
C SER A 27 14.94 36.68 35.58
N ALA A 28 13.66 36.97 35.59
CA ALA A 28 12.66 36.03 35.07
C ALA A 28 13.00 35.84 33.58
N LEU A 29 13.93 34.92 33.27
CA LEU A 29 14.04 34.30 31.96
C LEU A 29 12.73 33.53 31.78
N THR A 30 11.74 34.20 31.25
CA THR A 30 10.61 33.52 30.61
C THR A 30 11.20 32.69 29.49
N TRP A 31 11.39 31.40 29.75
CA TRP A 31 11.53 30.42 28.70
C TRP A 31 10.24 30.47 27.91
N VAL A 32 10.20 31.36 26.91
CA VAL A 32 9.25 31.16 25.79
C VAL A 32 9.72 29.89 25.14
N THR A 33 9.19 28.77 25.60
CA THR A 33 9.19 27.57 24.80
C THR A 33 8.44 27.96 23.55
N ALA A 34 9.16 28.36 22.50
CA ALA A 34 8.63 28.35 21.16
C ALA A 34 8.28 26.89 20.89
N THR A 35 7.07 26.50 21.22
CA THR A 35 6.47 25.30 20.65
C THR A 35 6.50 25.57 19.16
N ALA A 36 7.48 24.97 18.47
CA ALA A 36 7.50 24.94 17.03
C ALA A 36 6.10 24.48 16.62
N ARG A 37 5.32 25.40 16.07
CA ARG A 37 3.96 25.12 15.64
C ARG A 37 4.14 24.07 14.53
N ALA A 38 3.73 22.84 14.79
CA ALA A 38 3.78 21.80 13.77
C ALA A 38 3.11 22.37 12.53
N ASP A 39 3.75 22.27 11.37
CA ASP A 39 3.17 22.74 10.12
C ASP A 39 1.78 22.11 9.98
N GLN A 40 0.82 22.96 9.68
CA GLN A 40 -0.55 22.57 9.47
C GLN A 40 -0.74 22.24 7.99
N TYR A 41 -1.61 21.30 7.73
CA TYR A 41 -2.05 20.95 6.39
C TYR A 41 -3.57 21.05 6.33
N LEU A 42 -4.08 21.09 5.12
CA LEU A 42 -5.50 20.87 4.86
C LEU A 42 -5.68 19.40 4.45
N ALA A 43 -6.61 18.71 5.08
CA ALA A 43 -6.93 17.34 4.69
C ALA A 43 -8.43 17.13 4.58
N GLY A 44 -8.84 16.29 3.65
CA GLY A 44 -10.21 15.87 3.47
C GLY A 44 -10.30 14.40 3.16
N VAL A 45 -11.41 13.79 3.52
CA VAL A 45 -11.68 12.38 3.27
C VAL A 45 -12.93 12.20 2.43
N GLY A 46 -12.93 11.16 1.62
CA GLY A 46 -14.10 10.75 0.86
C GLY A 46 -14.24 9.24 0.85
N ARG A 47 -15.47 8.76 0.66
CA ARG A 47 -15.75 7.33 0.56
C ARG A 47 -16.89 7.03 -0.40
N ALA A 48 -16.85 5.88 -1.01
CA ALA A 48 -17.94 5.37 -1.81
C ALA A 48 -18.00 3.83 -1.73
N ASP A 49 -19.22 3.31 -1.77
CA ASP A 49 -19.48 1.87 -1.88
C ASP A 49 -19.14 1.38 -3.28
N ILE A 50 -18.31 0.35 -3.35
CA ILE A 50 -17.94 -0.35 -4.60
C ILE A 50 -18.39 -1.82 -4.57
N THR A 51 -19.27 -2.20 -3.67
CA THR A 51 -19.84 -3.55 -3.61
C THR A 51 -20.63 -3.85 -4.89
N PRO A 52 -20.35 -4.97 -5.58
CA PRO A 52 -21.12 -5.32 -6.78
C PRO A 52 -22.60 -5.58 -6.44
N ARG A 53 -23.47 -5.01 -7.26
CA ARG A 53 -24.95 -5.10 -7.07
C ARG A 53 -25.56 -6.36 -7.69
N LYS A 54 -24.80 -7.10 -8.47
CA LYS A 54 -25.20 -8.33 -9.18
C LYS A 54 -24.13 -9.41 -8.93
N PRO A 55 -24.47 -10.70 -9.03
CA PRO A 55 -23.46 -11.75 -9.08
C PRO A 55 -22.40 -11.45 -10.15
N ILE A 56 -21.13 -11.55 -9.78
CA ILE A 56 -20.00 -11.22 -10.64
C ILE A 56 -18.85 -12.20 -10.40
N TRP A 57 -18.05 -12.47 -11.43
CA TRP A 57 -16.83 -13.25 -11.28
C TRP A 57 -15.87 -12.56 -10.30
N MET A 58 -15.30 -13.37 -9.40
CA MET A 58 -14.39 -12.91 -8.34
C MET A 58 -12.95 -13.13 -8.75
N ALA A 59 -12.10 -12.14 -8.50
CA ALA A 59 -10.68 -12.15 -8.90
C ALA A 59 -9.79 -13.02 -7.97
N GLY A 60 -8.57 -13.29 -8.39
CA GLY A 60 -7.47 -13.78 -7.57
C GLY A 60 -7.30 -15.30 -7.50
N TYR A 61 -8.33 -16.10 -7.83
CA TYR A 61 -8.21 -17.56 -7.85
C TYR A 61 -8.70 -18.15 -9.17
N ALA A 62 -7.80 -18.73 -9.94
CA ALA A 62 -8.09 -19.34 -11.23
C ALA A 62 -8.95 -20.61 -11.14
N SER A 63 -9.08 -21.20 -9.95
CA SER A 63 -9.92 -22.38 -9.68
C SER A 63 -11.43 -22.07 -9.63
N ARG A 64 -11.81 -20.79 -9.59
CA ARG A 64 -13.23 -20.39 -9.55
C ARG A 64 -13.95 -20.74 -10.86
N GLN A 65 -15.18 -21.23 -10.73
CA GLN A 65 -15.98 -21.74 -11.84
C GLN A 65 -17.34 -21.06 -11.97
N ARG A 66 -17.66 -20.13 -11.08
CA ARG A 66 -18.93 -19.41 -11.08
C ARG A 66 -18.81 -18.02 -10.44
N PRO A 67 -19.77 -17.12 -10.67
CA PRO A 67 -19.85 -15.82 -10.03
C PRO A 67 -20.08 -15.89 -8.50
N SER A 68 -19.98 -14.72 -7.84
CA SER A 68 -20.27 -14.54 -6.43
C SER A 68 -21.72 -14.87 -6.07
N GLU A 69 -21.93 -15.37 -4.84
CA GLU A 69 -23.23 -15.83 -4.32
C GLU A 69 -23.85 -14.85 -3.29
N GLY A 70 -23.14 -13.78 -2.95
CA GLY A 70 -23.60 -12.80 -1.98
C GLY A 70 -22.44 -11.96 -1.43
N VAL A 71 -22.72 -11.22 -0.36
CA VAL A 71 -21.78 -10.30 0.28
C VAL A 71 -21.74 -10.61 1.76
N ASP A 72 -20.52 -10.80 2.32
CA ASP A 72 -20.29 -10.94 3.75
C ASP A 72 -19.62 -9.71 4.37
N HIS A 73 -18.92 -8.94 3.53
CA HIS A 73 -18.34 -7.66 3.92
C HIS A 73 -18.39 -6.69 2.72
N PRO A 74 -19.01 -5.52 2.83
CA PRO A 74 -19.07 -4.52 1.77
C PRO A 74 -17.67 -4.04 1.37
N LEU A 75 -17.50 -3.72 0.09
CA LEU A 75 -16.26 -3.17 -0.44
C LEU A 75 -16.35 -1.66 -0.56
N GLN A 76 -15.27 -0.96 -0.24
CA GLN A 76 -15.21 0.49 -0.31
C GLN A 76 -14.02 0.98 -1.14
N VAL A 77 -14.18 2.13 -1.73
CA VAL A 77 -13.08 3.01 -2.09
C VAL A 77 -13.10 4.20 -1.13
N LYS A 78 -11.93 4.49 -0.57
CA LYS A 78 -11.73 5.62 0.33
C LYS A 78 -10.63 6.52 -0.21
N ALA A 79 -10.80 7.82 -0.06
CA ALA A 79 -9.86 8.83 -0.51
C ALA A 79 -9.38 9.68 0.67
N LEU A 80 -8.09 10.03 0.64
CA LEU A 80 -7.49 11.02 1.53
C LEU A 80 -6.79 12.08 0.66
N ALA A 81 -7.29 13.30 0.67
CA ALA A 81 -6.61 14.45 0.11
C ALA A 81 -5.79 15.14 1.20
N LEU A 82 -4.55 15.48 0.89
CA LEU A 82 -3.66 16.25 1.75
C LEU A 82 -3.10 17.41 0.96
N ARG A 83 -3.33 18.63 1.43
CA ARG A 83 -2.90 19.87 0.76
C ARG A 83 -2.02 20.70 1.67
N ASP A 84 -0.95 21.30 1.13
CA ASP A 84 -0.19 22.32 1.85
C ASP A 84 -1.04 23.58 2.10
N MET A 85 -0.69 24.35 3.14
CA MET A 85 -1.45 25.54 3.52
C MET A 85 -1.44 26.65 2.46
N GLN A 86 -0.47 26.61 1.55
CA GLN A 86 -0.35 27.55 0.44
C GLN A 86 -1.24 27.14 -0.75
N GLY A 87 -1.74 25.91 -0.76
CA GLY A 87 -2.60 25.38 -1.81
C GLY A 87 -1.87 24.95 -3.08
N HIS A 88 -0.52 24.90 -3.06
CA HIS A 88 0.32 24.58 -4.21
C HIS A 88 0.30 23.11 -4.58
N THR A 89 0.29 22.22 -3.56
CA THR A 89 0.35 20.78 -3.76
C THR A 89 -0.80 20.08 -3.04
N THR A 90 -1.52 19.23 -3.76
CA THR A 90 -2.52 18.31 -3.19
C THR A 90 -2.12 16.89 -3.51
N LEU A 91 -1.80 16.09 -2.50
CA LEU A 91 -1.59 14.64 -2.61
C LEU A 91 -2.92 13.93 -2.38
N LEU A 92 -3.22 12.92 -3.17
CA LEU A 92 -4.48 12.18 -3.14
C LEU A 92 -4.22 10.68 -3.14
N TRP A 93 -4.49 10.01 -2.02
CA TRP A 93 -4.61 8.55 -1.97
C TRP A 93 -6.01 8.12 -2.36
N LEU A 94 -6.12 7.12 -3.22
CA LEU A 94 -7.33 6.37 -3.54
C LEU A 94 -7.09 4.91 -3.18
N CYS A 95 -7.67 4.46 -2.06
CA CYS A 95 -7.52 3.11 -1.52
C CYS A 95 -8.81 2.34 -1.77
N ALA A 96 -8.75 1.22 -2.52
CA ALA A 96 -9.92 0.45 -2.90
C ALA A 96 -9.80 -1.02 -2.47
N ASP A 97 -10.92 -1.61 -2.05
CA ASP A 97 -11.00 -3.04 -1.71
C ASP A 97 -11.21 -3.87 -2.98
N ILE A 98 -10.17 -3.95 -3.79
CA ILE A 98 -10.11 -4.71 -5.06
C ILE A 98 -8.80 -5.48 -5.16
N ILE A 99 -8.70 -6.39 -6.13
CA ILE A 99 -7.48 -7.16 -6.40
C ILE A 99 -6.32 -6.27 -6.91
N GLY A 100 -6.61 -5.23 -7.67
CA GLY A 100 -5.63 -4.33 -8.24
C GLY A 100 -6.22 -3.43 -9.30
N PHE A 101 -5.68 -2.24 -9.44
CA PHE A 101 -5.97 -1.37 -10.57
C PHE A 101 -5.13 -1.80 -11.78
N PRO A 102 -5.72 -2.11 -12.93
CA PRO A 102 -4.96 -2.14 -14.18
C PRO A 102 -4.67 -0.71 -14.64
N ARG A 103 -3.57 -0.53 -15.37
CA ARG A 103 -3.10 0.78 -15.84
C ARG A 103 -4.19 1.60 -16.51
N GLU A 104 -4.91 1.02 -17.45
CA GLU A 104 -5.91 1.74 -18.23
C GLU A 104 -7.04 2.30 -17.35
N VAL A 105 -7.38 1.62 -16.26
CA VAL A 105 -8.39 2.08 -15.30
C VAL A 105 -7.85 3.22 -14.45
N SER A 106 -6.65 3.06 -13.85
CA SER A 106 -6.03 4.11 -13.04
C SER A 106 -5.75 5.37 -13.87
N ASP A 107 -5.31 5.23 -15.12
CA ASP A 107 -5.02 6.37 -15.99
C ASP A 107 -6.30 7.13 -16.38
N ARG A 108 -7.42 6.46 -16.70
CA ARG A 108 -8.70 7.13 -16.98
C ARG A 108 -9.22 7.90 -15.75
N ILE A 109 -9.14 7.28 -14.56
CA ILE A 109 -9.54 7.96 -13.31
C ILE A 109 -8.63 9.16 -13.05
N ALA A 110 -7.31 8.99 -13.18
CA ALA A 110 -6.34 10.07 -12.95
C ALA A 110 -6.50 11.22 -13.93
N GLN A 111 -6.76 10.92 -15.20
CA GLN A 111 -7.03 11.94 -16.22
C GLN A 111 -8.25 12.78 -15.81
N ARG A 112 -9.36 12.14 -15.46
CA ARG A 112 -10.57 12.84 -15.04
C ARG A 112 -10.35 13.68 -13.78
N ILE A 113 -9.62 13.16 -12.79
CA ILE A 113 -9.24 13.90 -11.58
C ILE A 113 -8.38 15.13 -11.93
N GLY A 114 -7.42 14.96 -12.83
CA GLY A 114 -6.59 16.07 -13.32
C GLY A 114 -7.40 17.17 -14.02
N GLU A 115 -8.34 16.79 -14.86
CA GLU A 115 -9.20 17.72 -15.60
C GLU A 115 -10.21 18.45 -14.69
N GLU A 116 -10.90 17.73 -13.80
CA GLU A 116 -12.01 18.27 -13.02
C GLU A 116 -11.58 18.80 -11.63
N LEU A 117 -10.59 18.17 -10.97
CA LEU A 117 -10.15 18.53 -9.61
C LEU A 117 -8.78 19.22 -9.57
N ARG A 118 -8.10 19.34 -10.70
CA ARG A 118 -6.77 20.00 -10.83
C ARG A 118 -5.68 19.34 -9.97
N VAL A 119 -5.76 18.02 -9.76
CA VAL A 119 -4.73 17.24 -9.09
C VAL A 119 -3.89 16.52 -10.16
N PRO A 120 -2.60 16.85 -10.32
CA PRO A 120 -1.77 16.26 -11.37
C PRO A 120 -1.44 14.79 -11.07
N ARG A 121 -1.08 14.02 -12.13
CA ARG A 121 -0.87 12.56 -12.03
C ARG A 121 0.12 12.13 -10.95
N GLU A 122 1.23 12.85 -10.82
CA GLU A 122 2.26 12.58 -9.81
C GLU A 122 1.77 12.77 -8.37
N CYS A 123 0.65 13.45 -8.18
CA CYS A 123 0.02 13.67 -6.89
C CYS A 123 -1.14 12.69 -6.59
N ILE A 124 -1.37 11.67 -7.44
CA ILE A 124 -2.44 10.68 -7.24
C ILE A 124 -1.82 9.29 -7.09
N VAL A 125 -2.10 8.61 -5.97
CA VAL A 125 -1.76 7.20 -5.75
C VAL A 125 -3.03 6.37 -5.69
N PHE A 126 -3.07 5.35 -6.51
CA PHE A 126 -4.06 4.28 -6.43
C PHE A 126 -3.48 3.13 -5.63
N ALA A 127 -4.15 2.69 -4.58
CA ALA A 127 -3.75 1.55 -3.77
C ALA A 127 -4.88 0.54 -3.70
N ALA A 128 -4.56 -0.73 -3.89
CA ALA A 128 -5.50 -1.83 -3.76
C ALA A 128 -5.23 -2.60 -2.47
N SER A 129 -6.28 -3.03 -1.75
CA SER A 129 -6.13 -3.95 -0.61
C SER A 129 -5.69 -5.35 -1.04
N HIS A 130 -5.77 -5.63 -2.32
CA HIS A 130 -5.48 -6.91 -2.94
C HIS A 130 -6.36 -8.04 -2.41
N THR A 131 -7.64 -7.74 -2.09
CA THR A 131 -8.57 -8.79 -1.69
C THR A 131 -8.83 -9.76 -2.84
N HIS A 132 -8.69 -11.06 -2.55
CA HIS A 132 -9.02 -12.14 -3.48
C HIS A 132 -10.50 -12.54 -3.43
N THR A 133 -11.31 -11.83 -2.68
CA THR A 133 -12.77 -12.00 -2.61
C THR A 133 -13.55 -10.78 -3.11
N GLY A 134 -12.88 -9.94 -3.92
CA GLY A 134 -13.47 -8.85 -4.69
C GLY A 134 -13.81 -9.26 -6.13
N PRO A 135 -14.49 -8.39 -6.88
CA PRO A 135 -14.86 -8.64 -8.28
C PRO A 135 -13.66 -8.59 -9.23
N VAL A 136 -13.80 -9.26 -10.37
CA VAL A 136 -12.88 -9.09 -11.51
C VAL A 136 -12.98 -7.67 -12.03
N ILE A 137 -11.83 -7.05 -12.29
CA ILE A 137 -11.71 -5.75 -12.97
C ILE A 137 -11.28 -5.97 -14.41
N ALA A 138 -11.94 -5.32 -15.36
CA ALA A 138 -11.58 -5.42 -16.76
C ALA A 138 -10.13 -4.96 -16.99
N GLY A 139 -9.34 -5.79 -17.66
CA GLY A 139 -7.92 -5.52 -17.89
C GLY A 139 -6.95 -6.11 -16.86
N ASN A 140 -7.42 -6.59 -15.70
CA ASN A 140 -6.58 -7.25 -14.70
C ASN A 140 -6.72 -8.78 -14.76
N LEU A 141 -5.63 -9.53 -14.54
CA LEU A 141 -5.59 -11.01 -14.53
C LEU A 141 -6.29 -11.64 -15.76
N ILE A 142 -6.06 -11.05 -16.91
CA ILE A 142 -6.76 -11.34 -18.17
C ILE A 142 -6.66 -12.81 -18.66
N GLY A 143 -5.62 -13.54 -18.21
CA GLY A 143 -5.42 -14.96 -18.52
C GLY A 143 -6.23 -15.91 -17.64
N MET A 144 -6.72 -15.41 -16.49
CA MET A 144 -7.34 -16.26 -15.46
C MET A 144 -8.72 -16.81 -15.87
N PHE A 145 -9.55 -15.97 -16.51
CA PHE A 145 -10.90 -16.33 -16.94
C PHE A 145 -11.10 -16.07 -18.44
N ASP A 146 -11.95 -16.88 -19.06
CA ASP A 146 -12.40 -16.70 -20.45
C ASP A 146 -13.83 -16.15 -20.44
N LEU A 147 -13.99 -14.93 -19.92
CA LEU A 147 -15.29 -14.27 -19.82
C LEU A 147 -15.75 -13.79 -21.19
N ARG A 148 -16.99 -14.11 -21.54
CA ARG A 148 -17.59 -13.76 -22.84
C ARG A 148 -19.04 -13.31 -22.65
N GLY A 149 -19.59 -12.63 -23.68
CA GLY A 149 -21.00 -12.23 -23.69
C GLY A 149 -21.41 -11.48 -22.41
N GLN A 150 -22.44 -11.95 -21.74
CA GLN A 150 -23.00 -11.30 -20.54
C GLN A 150 -22.03 -11.24 -19.35
N GLU A 151 -21.17 -12.23 -19.17
CA GLU A 151 -20.20 -12.24 -18.08
C GLU A 151 -19.16 -11.12 -18.25
N LEU A 152 -18.61 -10.97 -19.46
CA LEU A 152 -17.69 -9.88 -19.78
C LEU A 152 -18.38 -8.53 -19.66
N ALA A 153 -19.60 -8.38 -20.20
CA ALA A 153 -20.36 -7.14 -20.09
C ALA A 153 -20.61 -6.73 -18.62
N THR A 154 -20.89 -7.70 -17.74
CA THR A 154 -21.06 -7.44 -16.30
C THR A 154 -19.77 -6.93 -15.65
N VAL A 155 -18.62 -7.49 -16.01
CA VAL A 155 -17.31 -7.03 -15.51
C VAL A 155 -16.97 -5.63 -16.02
N GLU A 156 -17.26 -5.33 -17.29
CA GLU A 156 -17.06 -3.99 -17.86
C GLU A 156 -18.00 -2.95 -17.24
N GLU A 157 -19.28 -3.30 -17.02
CA GLU A 157 -20.25 -2.44 -16.30
C GLU A 157 -19.73 -2.13 -14.89
N TYR A 158 -19.26 -3.16 -14.17
CA TYR A 158 -18.71 -2.97 -12.85
C TYR A 158 -17.44 -2.11 -12.87
N THR A 159 -16.56 -2.28 -13.83
CA THR A 159 -15.33 -1.47 -13.93
C THR A 159 -15.66 0.01 -14.13
N ARG A 160 -16.63 0.33 -14.99
CA ARG A 160 -17.12 1.73 -15.14
C ARG A 160 -17.77 2.27 -13.86
N TYR A 161 -18.50 1.43 -13.14
CA TYR A 161 -19.05 1.80 -11.83
C TYR A 161 -17.94 2.10 -10.83
N LEU A 162 -16.88 1.27 -10.75
CA LEU A 162 -15.70 1.50 -9.91
C LEU A 162 -15.03 2.83 -10.24
N GLU A 163 -14.80 3.15 -11.52
CA GLU A 163 -14.22 4.42 -11.97
C GLU A 163 -15.01 5.62 -11.47
N GLU A 164 -16.34 5.57 -11.60
CA GLU A 164 -17.22 6.63 -11.10
C GLU A 164 -17.15 6.79 -9.56
N GLN A 165 -17.14 5.67 -8.81
CA GLN A 165 -17.05 5.72 -7.36
C GLN A 165 -15.68 6.24 -6.88
N CYS A 166 -14.59 5.87 -7.56
CA CYS A 166 -13.26 6.43 -7.29
C CYS A 166 -13.24 7.95 -7.48
N PHE A 167 -13.81 8.43 -8.57
CA PHE A 167 -13.91 9.88 -8.82
C PHE A 167 -14.77 10.59 -7.78
N ARG A 168 -15.89 10.01 -7.36
CA ARG A 168 -16.77 10.58 -6.30
C ARG A 168 -16.03 10.71 -4.97
N ALA A 169 -15.32 9.65 -4.55
CA ALA A 169 -14.51 9.67 -3.33
C ALA A 169 -13.40 10.73 -3.42
N ALA A 170 -12.69 10.82 -4.54
CA ALA A 170 -11.68 11.84 -4.79
C ALA A 170 -12.25 13.26 -4.69
N ARG A 171 -13.40 13.51 -5.35
CA ARG A 171 -14.07 14.80 -5.34
C ARG A 171 -14.49 15.20 -3.93
N GLN A 172 -15.08 14.29 -3.16
CA GLN A 172 -15.44 14.55 -1.77
C GLN A 172 -14.21 14.92 -0.94
N ALA A 173 -13.14 14.12 -1.02
CA ALA A 173 -11.91 14.38 -0.29
C ALA A 173 -11.29 15.75 -0.63
N CYS A 174 -11.33 16.15 -1.89
CA CYS A 174 -10.76 17.44 -2.33
C CYS A 174 -11.63 18.66 -2.00
N SER A 175 -12.93 18.48 -1.77
CA SER A 175 -13.87 19.58 -1.51
C SER A 175 -14.10 19.87 -0.01
N GLU A 176 -13.92 18.88 0.87
CA GLU A 176 -14.22 18.97 2.31
C GLU A 176 -12.92 19.03 3.14
N LEU A 177 -12.08 20.02 2.87
CA LEU A 177 -10.79 20.17 3.52
C LEU A 177 -10.91 20.88 4.88
N VAL A 178 -10.27 20.32 5.90
CA VAL A 178 -10.13 20.91 7.25
C VAL A 178 -8.65 20.95 7.66
N GLU A 179 -8.30 21.86 8.57
CA GLU A 179 -6.93 21.94 9.08
C GLU A 179 -6.59 20.73 9.97
N VAL A 180 -5.43 20.15 9.72
CA VAL A 180 -4.89 19.01 10.46
C VAL A 180 -3.40 19.17 10.75
N THR A 181 -2.94 18.43 11.77
CA THR A 181 -1.53 18.10 11.96
C THR A 181 -1.33 16.64 11.58
N LEU A 182 -0.09 16.31 11.13
CA LEU A 182 0.27 14.96 10.73
C LEU A 182 1.30 14.36 11.68
N ALA A 183 1.12 13.08 12.00
CA ALA A 183 2.09 12.28 12.71
C ALA A 183 2.22 10.89 12.08
N TYR A 184 3.45 10.41 11.95
CA TYR A 184 3.74 9.07 11.49
C TYR A 184 4.08 8.18 12.68
N HIS A 185 3.46 7.01 12.73
CA HIS A 185 3.67 6.01 13.76
C HIS A 185 4.05 4.66 13.14
N ARG A 186 4.62 3.78 13.94
CA ARG A 186 4.93 2.40 13.57
C ARG A 186 4.34 1.45 14.59
N GLY A 187 3.59 0.48 14.09
CA GLY A 187 3.10 -0.67 14.82
C GLY A 187 3.71 -1.97 14.28
N GLU A 188 3.26 -3.09 14.81
CA GLU A 188 3.67 -4.42 14.39
C GLU A 188 2.48 -5.38 14.49
N ALA A 189 2.31 -6.25 13.47
CA ALA A 189 1.35 -7.34 13.45
C ALA A 189 2.05 -8.62 12.97
N GLY A 190 1.67 -9.78 13.48
CA GLY A 190 2.45 -11.01 13.33
C GLY A 190 1.86 -12.05 12.39
N PHE A 191 0.69 -11.83 11.78
CA PHE A 191 0.00 -12.87 11.01
C PHE A 191 0.51 -13.05 9.56
N ALA A 192 1.36 -12.18 9.03
CA ALA A 192 2.00 -12.40 7.74
C ALA A 192 3.05 -13.52 7.84
N MET A 193 2.95 -14.49 6.96
CA MET A 193 3.84 -15.66 6.87
C MET A 193 4.39 -15.74 5.45
N ASN A 194 5.72 -15.88 5.31
CA ASN A 194 6.31 -16.15 4.00
C ASN A 194 5.72 -17.44 3.42
N ARG A 195 5.40 -17.43 2.12
CA ARG A 195 4.69 -18.56 1.50
C ARG A 195 5.52 -19.41 0.56
N ARG A 196 6.83 -19.18 0.54
CA ARG A 196 7.78 -19.86 -0.38
C ARG A 196 8.52 -20.96 0.35
N VAL A 197 8.15 -22.22 0.10
CA VAL A 197 8.79 -23.41 0.67
C VAL A 197 9.66 -24.07 -0.39
N PHE A 198 10.90 -24.38 -0.02
CA PHE A 198 11.87 -25.02 -0.88
C PHE A 198 11.81 -26.55 -0.76
N SER A 199 11.80 -27.25 -1.89
CA SER A 199 11.82 -28.70 -1.96
C SER A 199 12.69 -29.17 -3.13
N ALA A 200 12.94 -30.47 -3.24
CA ALA A 200 13.62 -31.05 -4.39
C ALA A 200 12.87 -30.82 -5.73
N ALA A 201 11.57 -30.54 -5.68
CA ALA A 201 10.73 -30.21 -6.82
C ALA A 201 10.73 -28.69 -7.16
N GLY A 202 11.54 -27.89 -6.48
CA GLY A 202 11.60 -26.44 -6.61
C GLY A 202 10.81 -25.71 -5.53
N THR A 203 10.56 -24.40 -5.75
CA THR A 203 9.82 -23.54 -4.84
C THR A 203 8.31 -23.73 -5.00
N GLN A 204 7.62 -23.98 -3.91
CA GLN A 204 6.18 -24.24 -3.85
C GLN A 204 5.49 -23.34 -2.82
N PHE A 205 4.17 -23.22 -2.91
CA PHE A 205 3.36 -22.58 -1.88
C PHE A 205 3.32 -23.42 -0.60
N GLY A 206 3.51 -22.77 0.54
CA GLY A 206 3.44 -23.36 1.87
C GLY A 206 3.74 -22.32 2.92
N GLU A 207 3.73 -22.69 4.20
CA GLU A 207 4.12 -21.82 5.30
C GLU A 207 5.63 -21.96 5.53
N ASN A 208 6.35 -20.85 5.42
CA ASN A 208 7.79 -20.77 5.69
C ASN A 208 8.08 -19.79 6.83
N PRO A 209 8.12 -20.25 8.09
CA PRO A 209 8.36 -19.37 9.23
C PRO A 209 9.77 -18.75 9.27
N PHE A 210 10.69 -19.22 8.42
CA PHE A 210 12.06 -18.70 8.32
C PHE A 210 12.26 -17.80 7.11
N GLY A 211 11.26 -17.67 6.24
CA GLY A 211 11.32 -16.79 5.09
C GLY A 211 11.16 -15.31 5.49
N PRO A 212 11.67 -14.38 4.68
CA PRO A 212 11.58 -12.96 4.97
C PRO A 212 10.13 -12.47 4.92
N VAL A 213 9.76 -11.63 5.89
CA VAL A 213 8.49 -10.89 5.99
C VAL A 213 8.75 -9.50 6.53
N ASP A 214 7.83 -8.57 6.31
CA ASP A 214 7.83 -7.22 6.88
C ASP A 214 6.58 -7.07 7.78
N HIS A 215 6.76 -7.20 9.08
CA HIS A 215 5.69 -7.12 10.08
C HIS A 215 5.37 -5.67 10.50
N GLU A 216 6.08 -4.67 9.96
CA GLU A 216 5.81 -3.27 10.28
C GLU A 216 4.40 -2.87 9.82
N VAL A 217 3.72 -2.15 10.69
CA VAL A 217 2.45 -1.47 10.42
C VAL A 217 2.70 0.04 10.41
N PRO A 218 3.00 0.64 9.24
CA PRO A 218 3.11 2.09 9.11
C PRO A 218 1.73 2.73 9.28
N VAL A 219 1.67 3.86 9.99
CA VAL A 219 0.42 4.61 10.23
C VAL A 219 0.68 6.11 10.07
N LEU A 220 -0.02 6.76 9.15
CA LEU A 220 -0.09 8.21 9.04
C LEU A 220 -1.41 8.69 9.65
N ARG A 221 -1.32 9.45 10.74
CA ARG A 221 -2.45 10.03 11.44
C ARG A 221 -2.62 11.50 11.06
N ALA A 222 -3.78 11.86 10.53
CA ALA A 222 -4.21 13.24 10.34
C ALA A 222 -5.15 13.62 11.49
N THR A 223 -4.75 14.61 12.31
CA THR A 223 -5.46 15.01 13.53
C THR A 223 -6.02 16.42 13.38
N LYS A 224 -7.31 16.60 13.59
CA LYS A 224 -8.01 17.89 13.58
C LYS A 224 -7.59 18.75 14.79
N LYS A 225 -7.93 20.05 14.78
CA LYS A 225 -7.64 20.99 15.87
C LYS A 225 -8.25 20.59 17.22
N ASP A 226 -9.36 19.86 17.20
CA ASP A 226 -10.02 19.34 18.41
C ASP A 226 -9.34 18.09 19.00
N GLY A 227 -8.25 17.63 18.40
CA GLY A 227 -7.50 16.43 18.81
C GLY A 227 -8.06 15.12 18.27
N GLN A 228 -9.21 15.13 17.57
CA GLN A 228 -9.79 13.94 16.98
C GLN A 228 -9.11 13.58 15.66
N PRO A 229 -8.85 12.30 15.37
CA PRO A 229 -8.34 11.91 14.07
C PRO A 229 -9.41 12.12 12.98
N LEU A 230 -9.01 12.78 11.89
CA LEU A 230 -9.80 12.85 10.65
C LEU A 230 -9.61 11.55 9.85
N ALA A 231 -8.35 11.12 9.73
CA ALA A 231 -7.98 9.95 8.96
C ALA A 231 -6.82 9.19 9.62
N LEU A 232 -6.85 7.87 9.46
CA LEU A 232 -5.76 6.95 9.74
C LEU A 232 -5.48 6.16 8.46
N LEU A 233 -4.40 6.53 7.75
CA LEU A 233 -3.88 5.77 6.64
C LEU A 233 -2.85 4.80 7.19
N PHE A 234 -3.04 3.49 7.00
CA PHE A 234 -2.15 2.46 7.54
C PHE A 234 -1.86 1.39 6.51
N GLY A 235 -0.79 0.63 6.71
CA GLY A 235 -0.38 -0.42 5.78
C GLY A 235 0.02 -1.72 6.46
N TYR A 236 0.10 -2.79 5.66
CA TYR A 236 0.67 -4.07 6.05
C TYR A 236 1.11 -4.88 4.82
N ALA A 237 2.22 -5.61 4.95
CA ALA A 237 2.83 -6.35 3.84
C ALA A 237 2.37 -7.82 3.83
N CYS A 238 1.13 -8.06 3.38
CA CYS A 238 0.54 -9.39 3.34
C CYS A 238 -0.57 -9.47 2.29
N HIS A 239 -0.71 -10.61 1.60
CA HIS A 239 -1.85 -10.88 0.73
C HIS A 239 -3.17 -10.90 1.50
N CYS A 240 -4.24 -10.36 0.93
CA CYS A 240 -5.61 -10.52 1.44
C CYS A 240 -6.20 -11.86 0.96
N THR A 241 -5.67 -12.96 1.49
CA THR A 241 -5.97 -14.33 1.09
C THR A 241 -6.32 -15.24 2.28
N THR A 242 -6.88 -14.69 3.36
CA THR A 242 -7.44 -15.53 4.43
C THR A 242 -8.56 -16.40 3.87
N LEU A 243 -9.38 -15.86 2.97
CA LEU A 243 -10.45 -16.56 2.30
C LEU A 243 -9.94 -17.21 1.00
N GLY A 244 -10.17 -18.50 0.83
CA GLY A 244 -9.66 -19.30 -0.28
C GLY A 244 -10.51 -19.24 -1.55
N GLY A 245 -10.08 -19.95 -2.61
CA GLY A 245 -10.77 -19.99 -3.91
C GLY A 245 -12.15 -20.63 -3.89
N ASN A 246 -12.46 -21.44 -2.88
CA ASN A 246 -13.78 -22.05 -2.65
C ASN A 246 -14.78 -21.11 -1.94
N TYR A 247 -14.34 -19.92 -1.53
CA TYR A 247 -15.20 -18.91 -0.94
C TYR A 247 -15.77 -18.01 -2.03
N TYR A 248 -17.12 -18.01 -2.19
CA TYR A 248 -17.84 -17.34 -3.28
C TYR A 248 -18.64 -16.12 -2.81
N ARG A 249 -18.32 -15.54 -1.67
CA ARG A 249 -19.00 -14.34 -1.19
C ARG A 249 -18.04 -13.15 -1.16
N ILE A 250 -18.53 -12.00 -1.57
CA ILE A 250 -17.75 -10.75 -1.63
C ILE A 250 -17.32 -10.34 -0.21
N SER A 251 -16.04 -10.02 -0.06
CA SER A 251 -15.47 -9.56 1.20
C SER A 251 -14.18 -8.75 0.97
N GLY A 252 -13.92 -7.76 1.83
CA GLY A 252 -12.63 -7.06 1.91
C GLY A 252 -11.53 -7.89 2.60
N ASP A 253 -11.82 -9.16 2.98
CA ASP A 253 -10.92 -10.02 3.77
C ASP A 253 -10.42 -9.28 5.03
N TRP A 254 -9.28 -9.66 5.61
CA TRP A 254 -8.74 -9.04 6.82
C TRP A 254 -8.52 -7.52 6.69
N ALA A 255 -8.17 -7.02 5.50
CA ALA A 255 -7.93 -5.59 5.31
C ALA A 255 -9.22 -4.76 5.43
N GLY A 256 -10.34 -5.26 4.91
CA GLY A 256 -11.66 -4.65 5.09
C GLY A 256 -12.06 -4.63 6.56
N PHE A 257 -11.95 -5.77 7.25
CA PHE A 257 -12.24 -5.84 8.69
C PHE A 257 -11.33 -4.95 9.53
N ALA A 258 -10.04 -4.85 9.19
CA ALA A 258 -9.12 -3.96 9.89
C ALA A 258 -9.56 -2.49 9.81
N GLN A 259 -9.98 -2.04 8.62
CA GLN A 259 -10.51 -0.68 8.43
C GLN A 259 -11.73 -0.44 9.32
N ASP A 260 -12.69 -1.37 9.35
CA ASP A 260 -13.88 -1.28 10.20
C ASP A 260 -13.53 -1.22 11.69
N PHE A 261 -12.61 -2.05 12.15
CA PHE A 261 -12.21 -2.07 13.56
C PHE A 261 -11.45 -0.80 13.95
N VAL A 262 -10.62 -0.24 13.06
CA VAL A 262 -9.98 1.06 13.29
C VAL A 262 -11.02 2.18 13.37
N GLU A 263 -12.02 2.23 12.49
CA GLU A 263 -13.09 3.23 12.53
C GLU A 263 -13.94 3.10 13.80
N ARG A 264 -14.17 1.88 14.30
CA ARG A 264 -14.84 1.67 15.61
C ARG A 264 -13.99 2.13 16.79
N ALA A 265 -12.67 1.91 16.73
CA ALA A 265 -11.75 2.35 17.79
C ALA A 265 -11.55 3.88 17.81
N PHE A 266 -11.74 4.55 16.67
CA PHE A 266 -11.62 6.01 16.50
C PHE A 266 -12.88 6.59 15.82
N PRO A 267 -13.98 6.78 16.56
CA PRO A 267 -15.23 7.26 15.99
C PRO A 267 -15.07 8.61 15.26
N GLY A 268 -15.65 8.70 14.06
CA GLY A 268 -15.52 9.86 13.18
C GLY A 268 -14.24 9.94 12.36
N CYS A 269 -13.34 8.96 12.50
CA CYS A 269 -12.15 8.79 11.67
C CYS A 269 -12.49 8.00 10.41
N THR A 270 -11.84 8.31 9.30
CA THR A 270 -11.78 7.45 8.11
C THR A 270 -10.49 6.63 8.12
N ALA A 271 -10.64 5.31 8.13
CA ALA A 271 -9.53 4.38 8.06
C ALA A 271 -9.27 3.97 6.61
N LEU A 272 -8.05 4.15 6.11
CA LEU A 272 -7.62 3.78 4.76
C LEU A 272 -6.48 2.77 4.84
N PHE A 273 -6.51 1.77 3.97
CA PHE A 273 -5.52 0.71 3.94
C PHE A 273 -4.67 0.76 2.66
N VAL A 274 -3.36 0.53 2.80
CA VAL A 274 -2.38 0.45 1.72
C VAL A 274 -1.57 -0.84 1.85
N THR A 275 -1.58 -1.69 0.83
CA THR A 275 -0.80 -2.93 0.85
C THR A 275 0.69 -2.64 0.71
N GLY A 276 1.49 -3.20 1.62
CA GLY A 276 2.95 -3.18 1.56
C GLY A 276 3.51 -4.17 0.52
N CYS A 277 4.83 -4.34 0.49
CA CYS A 277 5.49 -5.33 -0.36
C CYS A 277 5.29 -6.73 0.24
N GLY A 278 4.13 -7.32 0.01
CA GLY A 278 3.69 -8.59 0.61
C GLY A 278 3.41 -9.71 -0.41
N ALA A 279 3.99 -9.63 -1.61
CA ALA A 279 3.69 -10.55 -2.69
C ALA A 279 4.07 -12.01 -2.40
N ASP A 280 5.05 -12.23 -1.56
CA ASP A 280 5.51 -13.55 -1.12
C ASP A 280 5.07 -13.92 0.30
N ALA A 281 4.07 -13.21 0.87
CA ALA A 281 3.49 -13.48 2.19
C ALA A 281 1.98 -13.69 2.15
N ASN A 282 1.49 -14.70 2.86
CA ASN A 282 0.08 -14.96 3.10
C ASN A 282 -0.26 -14.77 4.59
N PRO A 283 -1.53 -14.50 4.95
CA PRO A 283 -1.94 -14.59 6.34
C PRO A 283 -1.87 -16.06 6.84
N ALA A 284 -1.47 -16.26 8.07
CA ALA A 284 -1.45 -17.57 8.73
C ALA A 284 -1.97 -17.45 10.18
N PRO A 285 -2.93 -18.32 10.60
CA PRO A 285 -3.65 -19.31 9.79
C PRO A 285 -4.66 -18.70 8.82
N ARG A 286 -5.20 -19.50 7.89
CA ARG A 286 -6.16 -19.05 6.88
C ARG A 286 -7.27 -20.09 6.60
N GLY A 287 -8.32 -19.70 5.90
CA GLY A 287 -9.38 -20.60 5.43
C GLY A 287 -10.80 -20.24 5.88
N THR A 288 -10.98 -19.36 6.88
CA THR A 288 -12.32 -19.03 7.39
C THR A 288 -12.56 -17.51 7.50
N LEU A 289 -13.83 -17.11 7.50
CA LEU A 289 -14.23 -15.72 7.70
C LEU A 289 -13.84 -15.20 9.10
N ASP A 290 -13.91 -16.08 10.11
CA ASP A 290 -13.54 -15.72 11.48
C ASP A 290 -12.04 -15.45 11.62
N LEU A 291 -11.19 -16.19 10.90
CA LEU A 291 -9.76 -15.87 10.81
C LEU A 291 -9.52 -14.53 10.13
N ALA A 292 -10.26 -14.20 9.05
CA ALA A 292 -10.16 -12.88 8.44
C ALA A 292 -10.53 -11.75 9.41
N ARG A 293 -11.57 -11.96 10.25
CA ARG A 293 -11.92 -11.01 11.31
C ARG A 293 -10.84 -10.92 12.40
N GLN A 294 -10.26 -12.05 12.81
CA GLN A 294 -9.19 -12.08 13.82
C GLN A 294 -7.93 -11.33 13.34
N HIS A 295 -7.48 -11.56 12.11
CA HIS A 295 -6.36 -10.83 11.53
C HIS A 295 -6.66 -9.34 11.39
N GLY A 296 -7.88 -8.99 10.96
CA GLY A 296 -8.34 -7.60 10.92
C GLY A 296 -8.32 -6.94 12.30
N LEU A 297 -8.75 -7.66 13.35
CA LEU A 297 -8.71 -7.16 14.73
C LEU A 297 -7.29 -6.98 15.25
N GLU A 298 -6.39 -7.92 14.95
CA GLU A 298 -4.96 -7.85 15.30
C GLU A 298 -4.32 -6.61 14.68
N LEU A 299 -4.53 -6.39 13.37
CA LEU A 299 -3.99 -5.22 12.66
C LEU A 299 -4.55 -3.91 13.21
N ALA A 300 -5.86 -3.83 13.48
CA ALA A 300 -6.49 -2.66 14.09
C ALA A 300 -5.95 -2.40 15.51
N GLY A 301 -5.66 -3.46 16.26
CA GLY A 301 -4.98 -3.39 17.56
C GLY A 301 -3.57 -2.81 17.46
N ALA A 302 -2.80 -3.22 16.44
CA ALA A 302 -1.47 -2.68 16.15
C ALA A 302 -1.52 -1.18 15.82
N VAL A 303 -2.45 -0.77 14.94
CA VAL A 303 -2.71 0.65 14.61
C VAL A 303 -3.07 1.44 15.87
N SER A 304 -4.01 0.94 16.68
CA SER A 304 -4.47 1.59 17.89
C SER A 304 -3.35 1.74 18.93
N LYS A 305 -2.52 0.71 19.09
CA LYS A 305 -1.35 0.73 19.98
C LYS A 305 -0.32 1.75 19.50
N ALA A 306 0.00 1.77 18.20
CA ALA A 306 0.93 2.72 17.61
C ALA A 306 0.49 4.18 17.85
N CYS A 307 -0.80 4.48 17.68
CA CYS A 307 -1.36 5.81 17.88
C CYS A 307 -1.40 6.29 19.35
N ARG A 308 -1.14 5.42 20.33
CA ARG A 308 -1.04 5.79 21.76
C ARG A 308 0.34 6.30 22.15
N THR A 309 1.36 6.07 21.32
CA THR A 309 2.71 6.56 21.53
C THR A 309 2.94 7.85 20.73
N PRO A 310 3.84 8.73 21.17
CA PRO A 310 4.22 9.90 20.38
C PRO A 310 4.72 9.48 18.99
N GLY A 311 4.11 10.04 17.94
CA GLY A 311 4.52 9.83 16.56
C GLY A 311 5.62 10.80 16.13
N ILE A 312 6.23 10.51 15.00
CA ILE A 312 7.13 11.43 14.31
C ILE A 312 6.25 12.52 13.68
N VAL A 313 6.40 13.76 14.13
CA VAL A 313 5.69 14.90 13.56
C VAL A 313 6.11 15.06 12.10
N VAL A 314 5.13 15.10 11.20
CA VAL A 314 5.32 15.35 9.77
C VAL A 314 5.00 16.81 9.51
N ALA A 315 6.04 17.57 9.10
CA ALA A 315 5.98 19.00 8.86
C ALA A 315 6.86 19.36 7.67
N GLY A 316 6.57 20.46 6.96
CA GLY A 316 7.29 20.93 5.80
C GLY A 316 6.54 20.73 4.47
N PRO A 317 7.19 20.99 3.33
CA PRO A 317 6.54 20.98 2.02
C PRO A 317 6.13 19.57 1.58
N LEU A 318 5.08 19.50 0.76
CA LEU A 318 4.68 18.31 0.04
C LEU A 318 5.37 18.29 -1.33
N ARG A 319 6.01 17.17 -1.68
CA ARG A 319 6.64 16.99 -3.00
C ARG A 319 6.25 15.63 -3.56
N ALA A 320 6.07 15.55 -4.87
CA ALA A 320 5.66 14.34 -5.57
C ALA A 320 6.47 14.15 -6.85
N LEU A 321 6.85 12.91 -7.13
CA LEU A 321 7.41 12.47 -8.40
C LEU A 321 6.73 11.18 -8.84
N TYR A 322 6.46 11.08 -10.13
CA TYR A 322 5.94 9.90 -10.79
C TYR A 322 6.75 9.61 -12.05
N ALA A 323 7.12 8.37 -12.24
CA ALA A 323 7.86 7.95 -13.43
C ALA A 323 7.53 6.48 -13.76
N HIS A 324 7.82 6.10 -14.99
CA HIS A 324 7.89 4.69 -15.36
C HIS A 324 9.36 4.26 -15.46
N VAL A 325 9.62 2.99 -15.17
CA VAL A 325 10.90 2.33 -15.40
C VAL A 325 10.65 1.05 -16.19
N ASP A 326 11.35 0.91 -17.31
CA ASP A 326 11.23 -0.29 -18.14
C ASP A 326 11.92 -1.47 -17.46
N LEU A 327 11.11 -2.45 -17.03
CA LEU A 327 11.59 -3.71 -16.49
C LEU A 327 11.75 -4.71 -17.66
N PRO A 328 12.97 -5.12 -18.01
CA PRO A 328 13.20 -5.97 -19.16
C PRO A 328 12.66 -7.38 -18.97
N LEU A 329 12.13 -7.95 -20.05
CA LEU A 329 11.64 -9.32 -20.14
C LEU A 329 12.62 -10.19 -20.92
N THR A 330 12.81 -11.41 -20.47
CA THR A 330 13.70 -12.39 -21.10
C THR A 330 12.92 -13.61 -21.57
N ARG A 331 13.54 -14.40 -22.44
CA ARG A 331 13.02 -15.67 -22.94
C ARG A 331 11.60 -15.52 -23.54
N LEU A 332 11.46 -14.52 -24.40
CA LEU A 332 10.23 -14.34 -25.15
C LEU A 332 9.96 -15.54 -26.07
N PRO A 333 8.74 -16.10 -26.05
CA PRO A 333 8.42 -17.25 -26.88
C PRO A 333 8.39 -16.86 -28.36
N THR A 334 8.89 -17.74 -29.20
CA THR A 334 8.71 -17.65 -30.66
C THR A 334 7.28 -18.01 -31.07
N ARG A 335 6.87 -17.62 -32.28
CA ARG A 335 5.58 -18.03 -32.83
C ARG A 335 5.40 -19.56 -32.81
N ALA A 336 6.43 -20.32 -33.19
CA ALA A 336 6.37 -21.78 -33.22
C ALA A 336 6.15 -22.38 -31.81
N GLU A 337 6.81 -21.86 -30.80
CA GLU A 337 6.61 -22.26 -29.39
C GLU A 337 5.20 -21.92 -28.91
N LEU A 338 4.64 -20.79 -29.31
CA LEU A 338 3.27 -20.42 -28.97
C LEU A 338 2.24 -21.32 -29.66
N GLU A 339 2.45 -21.65 -30.95
CA GLU A 339 1.59 -22.58 -31.68
C GLU A 339 1.58 -23.99 -31.04
N GLU A 340 2.73 -24.46 -30.54
CA GLU A 340 2.80 -25.72 -29.81
C GLU A 340 2.12 -25.59 -28.42
N ARG A 341 2.34 -24.47 -27.71
CA ARG A 341 1.73 -24.19 -26.39
C ARG A 341 0.19 -24.09 -26.45
N ARG A 342 -0.42 -23.73 -27.59
CA ARG A 342 -1.87 -23.79 -27.80
C ARG A 342 -2.46 -25.20 -27.64
N LYS A 343 -1.65 -26.25 -27.78
CA LYS A 343 -2.06 -27.66 -27.62
C LYS A 343 -1.87 -28.19 -26.20
N HIS A 344 -1.37 -27.36 -25.27
CA HIS A 344 -1.06 -27.77 -23.92
C HIS A 344 -2.33 -28.23 -23.17
N LYS A 345 -2.20 -29.26 -22.29
CA LYS A 345 -3.32 -29.79 -21.49
C LYS A 345 -3.92 -28.76 -20.54
N ASP A 346 -3.09 -27.85 -20.00
CA ASP A 346 -3.50 -26.78 -19.12
C ASP A 346 -4.17 -25.65 -19.93
N VAL A 347 -5.40 -25.31 -19.57
CA VAL A 347 -6.20 -24.27 -20.22
C VAL A 347 -5.57 -22.87 -20.14
N PHE A 348 -4.88 -22.56 -19.06
CA PHE A 348 -4.23 -21.26 -18.89
C PHE A 348 -3.03 -21.09 -19.82
N GLN A 349 -2.28 -22.17 -20.07
CA GLN A 349 -1.21 -22.18 -21.06
C GLN A 349 -1.72 -21.98 -22.48
N ARG A 350 -2.89 -22.59 -22.82
CA ARG A 350 -3.54 -22.37 -24.12
C ARG A 350 -3.99 -20.92 -24.29
N ARG A 351 -4.72 -20.38 -23.32
CA ARG A 351 -5.19 -18.97 -23.33
C ARG A 351 -4.04 -17.98 -23.44
N PHE A 352 -2.95 -18.24 -22.72
CA PHE A 352 -1.75 -17.44 -22.82
C PHE A 352 -1.20 -17.44 -24.25
N ALA A 353 -1.02 -18.62 -24.84
CA ALA A 353 -0.50 -18.76 -26.20
C ALA A 353 -1.40 -18.07 -27.24
N GLU A 354 -2.72 -18.22 -27.15
CA GLU A 354 -3.69 -17.57 -28.01
C GLU A 354 -3.59 -16.04 -27.93
N ARG A 355 -3.45 -15.48 -26.74
CA ARG A 355 -3.29 -14.03 -26.53
C ARG A 355 -1.98 -13.51 -27.10
N MET A 356 -0.87 -14.25 -26.88
CA MET A 356 0.43 -13.86 -27.41
C MET A 356 0.48 -13.95 -28.95
N LEU A 357 -0.16 -14.95 -29.56
CA LEU A 357 -0.29 -15.04 -31.00
C LEU A 357 -1.14 -13.90 -31.57
N ALA A 358 -2.28 -13.60 -30.95
CA ALA A 358 -3.12 -12.47 -31.34
C ALA A 358 -2.35 -11.12 -31.21
N HIS A 359 -1.52 -10.98 -30.19
CA HIS A 359 -0.64 -9.82 -30.05
C HIS A 359 0.40 -9.75 -31.17
N LEU A 360 1.07 -10.87 -31.48
CA LEU A 360 2.03 -10.96 -32.59
C LEU A 360 1.39 -10.67 -33.94
N ASP A 361 0.14 -11.11 -34.16
CA ASP A 361 -0.59 -10.85 -35.40
C ASP A 361 -0.94 -9.37 -35.56
N ARG A 362 -1.21 -8.68 -34.48
CA ARG A 362 -1.56 -7.26 -34.47
C ARG A 362 -0.34 -6.35 -34.50
N GLU A 363 0.67 -6.62 -33.67
CA GLU A 363 1.81 -5.72 -33.42
C GLU A 363 3.11 -6.17 -34.12
N GLY A 364 3.17 -7.37 -34.68
CA GLY A 364 4.35 -7.95 -35.33
C GLY A 364 5.44 -8.43 -34.40
N LYS A 365 5.41 -8.06 -33.11
CA LYS A 365 6.41 -8.41 -32.08
C LYS A 365 5.79 -8.48 -30.69
N LEU A 366 6.40 -9.24 -29.80
CA LEU A 366 6.08 -9.22 -28.37
C LEU A 366 6.83 -8.07 -27.66
N PRO A 367 6.26 -7.50 -26.59
CA PRO A 367 6.97 -6.51 -25.79
C PRO A 367 8.21 -7.11 -25.12
N THR A 368 9.29 -6.34 -25.09
CA THR A 368 10.58 -6.74 -24.50
C THR A 368 10.80 -6.19 -23.08
N SER A 369 9.93 -5.32 -22.63
CA SER A 369 9.93 -4.73 -21.29
C SER A 369 8.53 -4.40 -20.85
N TYR A 370 8.36 -4.14 -19.55
CA TYR A 370 7.14 -3.58 -18.98
C TYR A 370 7.44 -2.24 -18.28
N PRO A 371 6.75 -1.14 -18.62
CA PRO A 371 6.95 0.16 -17.99
C PRO A 371 6.27 0.22 -16.60
N CYS A 372 7.00 -0.23 -15.56
CA CYS A 372 6.54 -0.26 -14.17
C CYS A 372 6.42 1.16 -13.59
N PRO A 373 5.27 1.55 -13.01
CA PRO A 373 5.15 2.84 -12.36
C PRO A 373 5.89 2.86 -11.01
N VAL A 374 6.62 3.95 -10.78
CA VAL A 374 7.30 4.29 -9.53
C VAL A 374 6.85 5.68 -9.11
N GLN A 375 6.39 5.82 -7.89
CA GLN A 375 5.96 7.10 -7.36
C GLN A 375 6.60 7.34 -6.00
N ILE A 376 7.09 8.57 -5.78
CA ILE A 376 7.71 8.95 -4.52
C ILE A 376 7.11 10.27 -4.06
N TRP A 377 6.65 10.28 -2.81
CA TRP A 377 6.18 11.48 -2.13
C TRP A 377 7.04 11.79 -0.92
N LYS A 378 7.40 13.04 -0.78
CA LYS A 378 7.92 13.61 0.47
C LYS A 378 6.78 14.30 1.20
N LEU A 379 6.48 13.84 2.39
CA LEU A 379 5.55 14.49 3.31
C LEU A 379 6.41 15.23 4.35
N GLY A 380 6.62 16.51 4.09
CA GLY A 380 7.62 17.29 4.81
C GLY A 380 9.04 16.69 4.67
N ASP A 381 9.88 17.00 5.65
CA ASP A 381 11.28 16.53 5.65
C ASP A 381 11.46 15.17 6.31
N ARG A 382 10.41 14.62 6.93
CA ARG A 382 10.51 13.46 7.82
C ARG A 382 10.00 12.16 7.24
N LEU A 383 8.99 12.16 6.38
CA LEU A 383 8.38 10.95 5.84
C LEU A 383 8.53 10.88 4.32
N THR A 384 9.04 9.75 3.85
CA THR A 384 9.06 9.41 2.43
C THR A 384 8.14 8.22 2.18
N PHE A 385 7.13 8.42 1.33
CA PHE A 385 6.24 7.38 0.86
C PHE A 385 6.67 6.96 -0.55
N ILE A 386 6.90 5.65 -0.74
CA ILE A 386 7.30 5.04 -2.02
C ILE A 386 6.20 4.08 -2.44
N ALA A 387 5.56 4.36 -3.57
CA ALA A 387 4.52 3.52 -4.15
C ALA A 387 5.04 2.84 -5.41
N LEU A 388 5.00 1.51 -5.42
CA LEU A 388 5.50 0.66 -6.49
C LEU A 388 4.33 -0.07 -7.17
N GLY A 389 4.37 -0.13 -8.50
CA GLY A 389 3.45 -0.95 -9.28
C GLY A 389 3.76 -2.44 -9.16
N GLY A 390 2.73 -3.26 -9.46
CA GLY A 390 2.83 -4.72 -9.41
C GLY A 390 2.69 -5.32 -8.01
N GLU A 391 2.71 -6.64 -7.96
CA GLU A 391 2.79 -7.43 -6.75
C GLU A 391 4.26 -7.54 -6.33
N VAL A 392 4.70 -6.60 -5.49
CA VAL A 392 6.11 -6.43 -5.12
C VAL A 392 6.45 -7.35 -3.96
N VAL A 393 7.52 -8.15 -4.12
CA VAL A 393 8.02 -9.04 -3.06
C VAL A 393 8.71 -8.27 -1.93
N VAL A 394 8.78 -8.88 -0.75
CA VAL A 394 9.25 -8.23 0.48
C VAL A 394 10.68 -7.70 0.41
N ASP A 395 11.53 -8.32 -0.40
CA ASP A 395 12.95 -7.94 -0.55
C ASP A 395 13.14 -6.45 -0.85
N TYR A 396 12.26 -5.84 -1.66
CA TYR A 396 12.35 -4.42 -2.01
C TYR A 396 12.15 -3.52 -0.79
N ALA A 397 11.14 -3.78 0.03
CA ALA A 397 10.90 -3.00 1.24
C ALA A 397 12.06 -3.15 2.24
N LEU A 398 12.51 -4.38 2.50
CA LEU A 398 13.60 -4.67 3.42
C LEU A 398 14.93 -4.06 2.94
N ARG A 399 15.21 -4.12 1.63
CA ARG A 399 16.39 -3.51 1.03
C ARG A 399 16.37 -2.00 1.17
N LEU A 400 15.29 -1.35 0.76
CA LEU A 400 15.18 0.11 0.83
C LEU A 400 15.23 0.63 2.27
N LYS A 401 14.54 -0.02 3.20
CA LYS A 401 14.61 0.33 4.64
C LYS A 401 16.02 0.21 5.20
N ARG A 402 16.79 -0.80 4.77
CA ARG A 402 18.19 -0.99 5.16
C ARG A 402 19.13 0.05 4.52
N GLU A 403 18.99 0.31 3.21
CA GLU A 403 19.85 1.26 2.48
C GLU A 403 19.63 2.70 2.95
N TYR A 404 18.43 3.03 3.39
CA TYR A 404 18.06 4.35 3.91
C TYR A 404 17.82 4.33 5.43
N ALA A 405 18.57 3.50 6.16
CA ALA A 405 18.52 3.49 7.64
C ALA A 405 18.75 4.90 8.20
N GLY A 406 17.89 5.31 9.12
CA GLY A 406 17.87 6.70 9.64
C GLY A 406 16.86 7.63 8.96
N HIS A 407 16.28 7.23 7.83
CA HIS A 407 15.15 7.90 7.19
C HIS A 407 13.84 7.19 7.52
N THR A 408 12.75 7.93 7.63
CA THR A 408 11.43 7.34 7.77
C THR A 408 10.89 7.03 6.38
N LEU A 409 10.90 5.74 6.02
CA LEU A 409 10.37 5.25 4.75
C LEU A 409 9.10 4.44 4.99
N TRP A 410 8.11 4.64 4.12
CA TRP A 410 6.98 3.77 3.93
C TRP A 410 6.99 3.25 2.50
N VAL A 411 7.22 1.96 2.30
CA VAL A 411 7.27 1.33 0.98
C VAL A 411 6.00 0.51 0.76
N ALA A 412 5.24 0.86 -0.27
CA ALA A 412 3.99 0.22 -0.66
C ALA A 412 4.15 -0.48 -2.01
N GLY A 413 3.53 -1.64 -2.15
CA GLY A 413 3.31 -2.32 -3.44
C GLY A 413 1.87 -2.14 -3.92
N TYR A 414 1.49 -2.84 -4.99
CA TYR A 414 0.10 -2.88 -5.50
C TYR A 414 -0.48 -1.50 -5.85
N CYS A 415 0.41 -0.55 -6.15
CA CYS A 415 0.03 0.84 -6.41
C CYS A 415 0.00 1.15 -7.90
N ASN A 416 -0.97 1.97 -8.31
CA ASN A 416 -1.12 2.55 -9.64
C ASN A 416 -1.41 1.56 -10.78
N ASP A 417 -0.74 0.40 -10.80
CA ASP A 417 -0.88 -0.61 -11.85
C ASP A 417 -0.44 -1.97 -11.29
N VAL A 418 -1.34 -2.94 -11.22
CA VAL A 418 -1.03 -4.30 -10.77
C VAL A 418 -0.97 -5.22 -11.99
N PHE A 419 0.20 -5.26 -12.61
CA PHE A 419 0.44 -5.88 -13.92
C PHE A 419 1.06 -7.27 -13.87
N ALA A 420 1.76 -7.60 -12.79
CA ALA A 420 2.40 -8.89 -12.49
C ALA A 420 3.06 -8.86 -11.11
N TYR A 421 3.65 -10.00 -10.70
CA TYR A 421 4.64 -10.01 -9.62
C TYR A 421 5.90 -9.30 -10.04
N VAL A 422 6.51 -8.55 -9.10
CA VAL A 422 7.81 -7.90 -9.29
C VAL A 422 8.83 -8.64 -8.41
N PRO A 423 9.49 -9.67 -8.96
CA PRO A 423 10.42 -10.51 -8.23
C PRO A 423 11.74 -9.80 -7.95
N SER A 424 12.39 -10.14 -6.84
CA SER A 424 13.79 -9.81 -6.59
C SER A 424 14.75 -10.74 -7.36
N ALA A 425 16.03 -10.37 -7.40
CA ALA A 425 17.06 -11.22 -7.96
C ALA A 425 17.13 -12.61 -7.29
N ARG A 426 16.92 -12.63 -5.95
CA ARG A 426 16.82 -13.88 -5.17
C ARG A 426 15.67 -14.75 -5.67
N ILE A 427 14.46 -14.19 -5.79
CA ILE A 427 13.27 -14.94 -6.24
C ILE A 427 13.40 -15.42 -7.68
N LEU A 428 14.04 -14.64 -8.55
CA LEU A 428 14.31 -15.06 -9.92
C LEU A 428 15.25 -16.29 -9.98
N ILE A 429 16.22 -16.39 -9.07
CA ILE A 429 17.11 -17.56 -8.95
C ILE A 429 16.36 -18.76 -8.37
N GLU A 430 15.57 -18.55 -7.32
CA GLU A 430 14.80 -19.58 -6.64
C GLU A 430 13.64 -20.14 -7.49
N GLY A 431 13.17 -19.37 -8.50
CA GLY A 431 12.03 -19.74 -9.33
C GLY A 431 10.70 -19.75 -8.57
N GLY A 432 9.72 -20.49 -9.06
CA GLY A 432 8.41 -20.63 -8.46
C GLY A 432 7.38 -19.63 -8.99
N TYR A 433 6.25 -19.53 -8.32
CA TYR A 433 5.07 -18.79 -8.80
C TYR A 433 5.37 -17.31 -9.04
N GLU A 434 6.00 -16.64 -8.09
CA GLU A 434 6.30 -15.20 -8.15
C GLU A 434 7.31 -14.85 -9.24
N ALA A 435 8.18 -15.81 -9.63
CA ALA A 435 9.16 -15.64 -10.69
C ALA A 435 8.59 -15.92 -12.09
N ASP A 436 7.69 -16.93 -12.22
CA ASP A 436 7.40 -17.54 -13.51
C ASP A 436 5.91 -17.67 -13.82
N TYR A 437 5.18 -18.50 -13.07
CA TYR A 437 3.83 -18.96 -13.49
C TYR A 437 2.76 -17.86 -13.44
N ASN A 438 2.90 -16.86 -12.58
CA ASN A 438 1.97 -15.73 -12.51
C ASN A 438 1.80 -14.99 -13.85
N LEU A 439 2.84 -14.96 -14.68
CA LEU A 439 2.86 -14.27 -15.97
C LEU A 439 1.79 -14.80 -16.93
N VAL A 440 1.41 -16.08 -16.79
CA VAL A 440 0.33 -16.69 -17.58
C VAL A 440 -1.01 -16.03 -17.29
N TYR A 441 -1.28 -15.67 -16.05
CA TYR A 441 -2.51 -15.03 -15.63
C TYR A 441 -2.53 -13.53 -15.99
N TYR A 442 -1.39 -12.87 -15.86
CA TYR A 442 -1.26 -11.44 -16.19
C TYR A 442 -1.10 -11.19 -17.70
N GLY A 443 -0.68 -12.20 -18.45
CA GLY A 443 -0.49 -12.10 -19.90
C GLY A 443 0.79 -11.39 -20.30
N LEU A 444 1.86 -11.47 -19.48
CA LEU A 444 3.20 -11.00 -19.86
C LEU A 444 3.93 -12.08 -20.62
N PRO A 445 4.61 -11.74 -21.76
CA PRO A 445 5.16 -12.71 -22.69
C PRO A 445 6.40 -13.43 -22.19
N GLY A 446 7.11 -12.88 -21.19
CA GLY A 446 8.38 -13.43 -20.71
C GLY A 446 8.65 -13.13 -19.24
N ARG A 447 9.63 -13.85 -18.70
CA ARG A 447 10.17 -13.62 -17.37
C ARG A 447 10.83 -12.26 -17.26
N PHE A 448 10.81 -11.65 -16.10
CA PHE A 448 11.68 -10.51 -15.82
C PHE A 448 13.16 -10.91 -15.84
N ALA A 449 14.00 -10.01 -16.32
CA ALA A 449 15.45 -10.19 -16.36
C ALA A 449 16.08 -10.14 -14.96
N GLY A 450 17.25 -10.75 -14.79
CA GLY A 450 17.93 -10.82 -13.49
C GLY A 450 18.29 -9.46 -12.88
N GLU A 451 18.48 -8.45 -13.73
CA GLU A 451 18.77 -7.06 -13.34
C GLU A 451 17.54 -6.23 -12.91
N THR A 452 16.34 -6.77 -12.99
CA THR A 452 15.08 -6.07 -12.68
C THR A 452 15.10 -5.38 -11.31
N GLU A 453 15.55 -6.07 -10.27
CA GLU A 453 15.66 -5.46 -8.93
C GLU A 453 16.61 -4.26 -8.92
N GLN A 454 17.77 -4.40 -9.54
CA GLN A 454 18.76 -3.34 -9.58
C GLN A 454 18.28 -2.13 -10.39
N ILE A 455 17.60 -2.35 -11.50
CA ILE A 455 17.01 -1.30 -12.33
C ILE A 455 15.97 -0.51 -11.54
N LEU A 456 15.04 -1.21 -10.87
CA LEU A 456 13.98 -0.57 -10.08
C LEU A 456 14.55 0.21 -8.89
N VAL A 457 15.47 -0.39 -8.14
CA VAL A 457 16.10 0.29 -6.98
C VAL A 457 16.95 1.49 -7.43
N SER A 458 17.67 1.40 -8.55
CA SER A 458 18.42 2.54 -9.10
C SER A 458 17.49 3.70 -9.47
N LYS A 459 16.36 3.41 -10.14
CA LYS A 459 15.35 4.43 -10.45
C LYS A 459 14.81 5.12 -9.19
N ILE A 460 14.52 4.35 -8.14
CA ILE A 460 14.07 4.90 -6.84
C ILE A 460 15.15 5.82 -6.25
N ARG A 461 16.44 5.43 -6.27
CA ARG A 461 17.54 6.26 -5.77
C ARG A 461 17.65 7.59 -6.54
N ASP A 462 17.57 7.54 -7.87
CA ASP A 462 17.64 8.74 -8.72
C ASP A 462 16.51 9.70 -8.39
N MET A 463 15.27 9.17 -8.26
CA MET A 463 14.11 9.98 -7.89
C MET A 463 14.22 10.55 -6.48
N LEU A 464 14.74 9.79 -5.50
CA LEU A 464 15.00 10.29 -4.14
C LEU A 464 16.07 11.39 -4.13
N GLY A 465 17.10 11.25 -4.97
CA GLY A 465 18.13 12.26 -5.17
C GLY A 465 17.59 13.60 -5.72
N SER A 466 16.59 13.53 -6.59
CA SER A 466 15.93 14.70 -7.20
C SER A 466 14.98 15.45 -6.26
N LEU A 467 14.59 14.83 -5.12
CA LEU A 467 13.69 15.41 -4.11
C LEU A 467 14.43 16.00 -2.90
N LYS A 468 15.75 16.13 -2.98
CA LYS A 468 16.58 16.76 -1.93
C LYS A 468 16.36 18.26 -1.84
#